data_56c12fc8a75348465391de81ca9694d0
#
_entry.id   56c12fc8a75348465391de81ca9694d0
#
_cell.length_a   1.000
_cell.length_b   1.000
_cell.length_c   1.000
_cell.angle_alpha   90.00
_cell.angle_beta   90.00
_cell.angle_gamma   90.00
#
_symmetry.space_group_name_H-M   'P 1'
#
loop_
_entity.id
_entity.type
_entity.pdbx_description
1 polymer ?
#
loop_
_entity_poly.entity_id
_entity_poly.type
_entity_poly.pdbx_seq_one_letter_code
_entity_poly.pdbx_strand_id
1 'polypeptide(L)' 'MGPSSPTEFTLGHNVPSKEEVDAAMQQARKAGAVIVKHAHDTFWGGYAGYFEDPDRHLWEVLWNPAFELDD' A
#
# COMPACT_ATOMS: atom_id res chain seq x y z
N MET A 1 18.86 0.14 16.08
CA MET A 1 18.45 -0.03 15.90
C MET A 1 17.99 -0.38 15.64
N GLY A 2 18.01 -0.49 15.69
CA GLY A 2 17.44 -0.83 15.50
C GLY A 2 16.99 -1.14 15.04
N PRO A 3 17.38 -1.10 15.12
CA PRO A 3 16.82 -1.37 14.56
C PRO A 3 16.10 -1.57 14.09
N SER A 4 16.58 -0.91 14.19
CA SER A 4 15.31 -1.02 13.84
C SER A 4 14.97 -2.28 13.13
N SER A 5 13.86 -2.65 13.37
CA SER A 5 13.42 -3.90 12.87
C SER A 5 13.09 -3.83 11.38
N PRO A 6 13.44 -4.86 10.63
CA PRO A 6 13.03 -4.89 9.23
C PRO A 6 11.53 -4.81 9.04
N THR A 7 10.79 -5.25 10.05
CA THR A 7 9.35 -5.19 9.94
C THR A 7 8.83 -3.79 9.92
N GLU A 8 9.67 -2.85 10.25
CA GLU A 8 9.27 -1.47 10.19
C GLU A 8 9.31 -0.91 8.79
N PHE A 9 9.95 -1.60 7.89
CA PHE A 9 9.94 -1.13 6.52
C PHE A 9 8.59 -1.37 5.91
N THR A 10 8.00 -0.28 5.46
CA THR A 10 6.79 -0.37 4.67
C THR A 10 7.16 0.13 3.30
N LEU A 11 7.06 -0.73 2.33
CA LEU A 11 7.37 -0.35 0.97
C LEU A 11 6.17 0.38 0.41
N GLY A 12 6.36 1.65 0.08
CA GLY A 12 5.27 2.46 -0.41
C GLY A 12 5.17 2.39 -1.92
N HIS A 13 3.96 2.40 -2.41
CA HIS A 13 3.69 2.38 -3.84
C HIS A 13 2.54 3.34 -4.11
N ASN A 14 2.87 4.50 -4.65
CA ASN A 14 1.86 5.51 -4.97
C ASN A 14 1.27 5.21 -6.32
N VAL A 15 -0.04 5.29 -6.40
CA VAL A 15 -0.75 5.05 -7.65
C VAL A 15 -1.64 6.25 -7.95
N PRO A 16 -2.05 6.41 -9.21
CA PRO A 16 -2.73 7.64 -9.62
C PRO A 16 -4.22 7.70 -9.33
N SER A 17 -4.83 6.65 -8.81
CA SER A 17 -6.25 6.69 -8.55
C SER A 17 -6.65 5.63 -7.54
N LYS A 18 -7.86 5.75 -7.00
CA LYS A 18 -8.38 4.75 -6.08
C LYS A 18 -8.55 3.41 -6.77
N GLU A 19 -8.97 3.43 -8.02
CA GLU A 19 -9.13 2.18 -8.77
C GLU A 19 -7.82 1.44 -8.88
N GLU A 20 -6.73 2.19 -9.01
CA GLU A 20 -5.42 1.57 -9.09
C GLU A 20 -5.01 0.94 -7.77
N VAL A 21 -5.43 1.53 -6.66
CA VAL A 21 -5.17 0.91 -5.36
C VAL A 21 -5.88 -0.44 -5.30
N ASP A 22 -7.15 -0.45 -5.66
CA ASP A 22 -7.91 -1.70 -5.63
C ASP A 22 -7.32 -2.74 -6.56
N ALA A 23 -6.90 -2.32 -7.74
CA ALA A 23 -6.32 -3.25 -8.71
C ALA A 23 -5.01 -3.83 -8.19
N ALA A 24 -4.18 -2.99 -7.59
CA ALA A 24 -2.90 -3.46 -7.05
C ALA A 24 -3.11 -4.44 -5.90
N MET A 25 -4.07 -4.14 -5.03
CA MET A 25 -4.35 -5.03 -3.92
C MET A 25 -4.85 -6.38 -4.40
N GLN A 26 -5.72 -6.35 -5.41
CA GLN A 26 -6.24 -7.59 -5.94
C GLN A 26 -5.16 -8.40 -6.63
N GLN A 27 -4.30 -7.73 -7.36
CA GLN A 27 -3.20 -8.41 -8.02
C GLN A 27 -2.25 -9.03 -7.03
N ALA A 28 -1.96 -8.32 -5.94
CA ALA A 28 -1.10 -8.85 -4.90
C ALA A 28 -1.70 -10.10 -4.29
N ARG A 29 -3.00 -10.08 -4.05
CA ARG A 29 -3.68 -11.22 -3.48
C ARG A 29 -3.58 -12.42 -4.42
N LYS A 30 -3.76 -12.20 -5.71
CA LYS A 30 -3.65 -13.29 -6.67
C LYS A 30 -2.25 -13.87 -6.72
N ALA A 31 -1.25 -13.06 -6.42
CA ALA A 31 0.13 -13.48 -6.42
C ALA A 31 0.56 -14.14 -5.12
N GLY A 32 -0.36 -14.32 -4.19
CA GLY A 32 -0.05 -15.02 -2.96
C GLY A 32 0.18 -14.15 -1.75
N ALA A 33 -0.01 -12.84 -1.87
CA ALA A 33 0.16 -11.96 -0.73
C ALA A 33 -0.99 -12.12 0.25
N VAL A 34 -0.70 -11.78 1.50
CA VAL A 34 -1.70 -11.77 2.55
C VAL A 34 -2.18 -10.34 2.73
N ILE A 35 -3.48 -10.12 2.64
CA ILE A 35 -4.02 -8.79 2.83
C ILE A 35 -4.04 -8.50 4.32
N VAL A 36 -3.26 -7.51 4.72
CA VAL A 36 -3.19 -7.09 6.12
C VAL A 36 -4.31 -6.12 6.43
N LYS A 37 -4.56 -5.20 5.52
CA LYS A 37 -5.64 -4.25 5.69
C LYS A 37 -6.19 -3.90 4.32
N HIS A 38 -7.47 -4.13 4.15
CA HIS A 38 -8.10 -3.83 2.87
C HIS A 38 -8.04 -2.34 2.57
N ALA A 39 -8.08 -2.01 1.30
CA ALA A 39 -8.06 -0.62 0.88
C ALA A 39 -9.26 0.12 1.50
N HIS A 40 -8.98 1.32 1.97
CA HIS A 40 -9.98 2.10 2.68
C HIS A 40 -9.63 3.57 2.58
N ASP A 41 -10.60 4.42 2.82
CA ASP A 41 -10.36 5.86 2.87
C ASP A 41 -9.54 6.18 4.10
N THR A 42 -8.56 7.05 3.91
CA THR A 42 -7.70 7.46 5.02
C THR A 42 -8.20 8.77 5.60
N PHE A 43 -7.74 9.06 6.82
CA PHE A 43 -8.17 10.29 7.47
C PHE A 43 -7.59 11.53 6.79
N TRP A 44 -6.53 11.38 6.01
CA TRP A 44 -5.90 12.51 5.33
C TRP A 44 -6.41 12.71 3.90
N GLY A 45 -7.48 12.03 3.56
CA GLY A 45 -8.15 12.28 2.29
C GLY A 45 -7.72 11.38 1.15
N GLY A 46 -6.91 10.40 1.42
CA GLY A 46 -6.47 9.45 0.41
C GLY A 46 -7.16 8.10 0.53
N TYR A 47 -6.53 7.10 -0.06
CA TYR A 47 -7.07 5.75 -0.10
C TYR A 47 -5.90 4.79 -0.12
N ALA A 48 -5.88 3.83 0.77
CA ALA A 48 -4.71 2.98 0.94
C ALA A 48 -5.07 1.61 1.46
N GLY A 49 -4.21 0.65 1.10
CA GLY A 49 -4.33 -0.70 1.62
C GLY A 49 -2.96 -1.27 1.90
N TYR A 50 -2.91 -2.33 2.68
CA TYR A 50 -1.65 -2.96 3.07
C TYR A 50 -1.69 -4.45 2.78
N PHE A 51 -0.58 -4.98 2.31
CA PHE A 51 -0.46 -6.42 2.17
C PHE A 51 0.97 -6.85 2.48
N GLU A 52 1.13 -8.13 2.81
CA GLU A 52 2.43 -8.71 3.08
C GLU A 52 2.73 -9.68 1.96
N ASP A 53 3.89 -9.53 1.33
CA ASP A 53 4.23 -10.42 0.23
C ASP A 53 4.76 -11.76 0.77
N PRO A 54 5.00 -12.75 -0.11
CA PRO A 54 5.47 -14.05 0.36
C PRO A 54 6.79 -14.01 1.11
N ASP A 55 7.58 -12.98 0.88
CA ASP A 55 8.84 -12.78 1.59
C ASP A 55 8.65 -12.01 2.87
N ARG A 56 7.42 -11.74 3.24
CA ARG A 56 7.08 -11.05 4.48
C ARG A 56 7.42 -9.59 4.50
N HIS A 57 7.52 -8.98 3.36
CA HIS A 57 7.66 -7.53 3.28
C HIS A 57 6.29 -6.90 3.31
N LEU A 58 6.16 -5.85 4.11
CA LEU A 58 4.90 -5.13 4.21
C LEU A 58 4.85 -4.04 3.14
N TRP A 59 3.80 -4.06 2.36
CA TRP A 59 3.58 -3.08 1.30
C TRP A 59 2.39 -2.22 1.60
N GLU A 60 2.53 -0.94 1.33
CA GLU A 60 1.42 -0.01 1.38
C GLU A 60 1.17 0.50 -0.03
N VAL A 61 -0.03 0.29 -0.54
CA VAL A 61 -0.43 0.84 -1.83
C VAL A 61 -1.38 1.98 -1.53
N LEU A 62 -1.07 3.16 -2.06
CA LEU A 62 -1.86 4.33 -1.69
C LEU A 62 -2.04 5.29 -2.85
N TRP A 63 -3.15 5.99 -2.79
CA TRP A 63 -3.44 7.11 -3.66
C TRP A 63 -3.56 8.33 -2.77
N ASN A 64 -2.83 9.37 -3.13
CA ASN A 64 -2.86 10.63 -2.41
C ASN A 64 -3.17 11.72 -3.43
N PRO A 65 -4.36 12.33 -3.38
CA PRO A 65 -4.72 13.32 -4.38
C PRO A 65 -3.77 14.51 -4.42
N ALA A 66 -3.11 14.79 -3.30
CA ALA A 66 -2.19 15.93 -3.28
C ALA A 66 -0.96 15.68 -4.15
N PHE A 67 -0.57 14.43 -4.35
CA PHE A 67 0.60 14.16 -5.17
C PHE A 67 0.35 14.44 -6.64
N GLU A 68 -0.88 14.38 -7.06
CA GLU A 68 -1.17 14.60 -8.46
C GLU A 68 -0.99 16.04 -8.88
N LEU A 69 -0.92 16.90 -7.90
CA LEU A 69 -0.78 18.32 -8.18
C LEU A 69 0.62 18.72 -8.54
N ASP A 70 1.54 17.80 -8.40
CA ASP A 70 2.94 18.14 -8.61
C ASP A 70 3.35 18.17 -10.05
N ASP A 71 2.51 17.84 -10.91
CA ASP A 71 2.88 17.83 -12.32
C ASP A 71 2.89 19.16 -12.96
#